data_78587c463556abeba38f7b03b3f62ad6
#
_entry.id   78587c463556abeba38f7b03b3f62ad6
#
_cell.length_a   1.000
_cell.length_b   1.000
_cell.length_c   1.000
_cell.angle_alpha   90.00
_cell.angle_beta   90.00
_cell.angle_gamma   90.00
#
_symmetry.space_group_name_H-M   'P 1'
#
loop_
_entity.id
_entity.type
_entity.pdbx_description
1 polymer ?
#
loop_
_entity_poly.entity_id
_entity_poly.type
_entity_poly.pdbx_seq_one_letter_code
_entity_poly.pdbx_strand_id
1 'polypeptide(L)'
;YVSLAQRYTLLPSWDVSLSADYQFNLLNADLKDFVYPRRHTVLAAAATSLHLGRVKMQASILATFVHDNVASDTTAAANKMEWTPTAIASWQPFRQHDLHLRAFYKRIFRMPTLNDLYYTFIGNINLKPEYTNQYNIGITYGKDFRHTWLRHIEAQADVYYNEVENKIVATPTSNFFRWTMVNLGKVEIRGIDVALQTNWQPAQDLTLTTRMNYTYQKAQDFTDPSKLYYGGQIPYIPWHSGSAAVNLNWKQWEASYSFIYTGERYSSQANLPVNYQLPWYTSDFSVSRN
;
A
#
# COMPACT_ATOMS: atom_id res chain seq x y z
N TYR A 1 20.26 -12.39 -4.11
CA TYR A 1 19.13 -12.16 -4.99
C TYR A 1 19.53 -12.48 -6.42
N VAL A 2 18.75 -13.31 -7.09
CA VAL A 2 18.88 -13.66 -8.52
C VAL A 2 17.51 -13.57 -9.17
N SER A 3 17.42 -12.91 -10.32
CA SER A 3 16.18 -12.71 -11.06
C SER A 3 16.35 -13.04 -12.53
N LEU A 4 15.35 -13.70 -13.10
CA LEU A 4 15.23 -13.96 -14.52
C LEU A 4 13.83 -13.56 -14.95
N ALA A 5 13.73 -12.75 -16.00
CA ALA A 5 12.45 -12.37 -16.61
C ALA A 5 12.54 -12.45 -18.13
N GLN A 6 11.49 -12.98 -18.76
CA GLN A 6 11.36 -13.07 -20.20
C GLN A 6 9.97 -12.60 -20.62
N ARG A 7 9.91 -11.90 -21.75
CA ARG A 7 8.66 -11.44 -22.37
C ARG A 7 8.62 -11.89 -23.81
N TYR A 8 7.46 -12.41 -24.19
CA TYR A 8 7.16 -12.89 -25.53
C TYR A 8 5.96 -12.12 -26.08
N THR A 9 6.13 -11.45 -27.20
CA THR A 9 5.04 -10.83 -27.96
C THR A 9 4.48 -11.88 -28.93
N LEU A 10 3.32 -12.43 -28.60
CA LEU A 10 2.66 -13.45 -29.42
C LEU A 10 1.92 -12.83 -30.59
N LEU A 11 1.29 -11.68 -30.38
CA LEU A 11 0.62 -10.85 -31.39
C LEU A 11 0.91 -9.37 -31.09
N PRO A 12 0.72 -8.43 -32.02
CA PRO A 12 0.91 -7.00 -31.77
C PRO A 12 0.08 -6.46 -30.61
N SER A 13 -1.00 -7.17 -30.23
CA SER A 13 -1.89 -6.80 -29.13
C SER A 13 -1.79 -7.73 -27.92
N TRP A 14 -0.92 -8.75 -27.95
CA TRP A 14 -0.88 -9.79 -26.91
C TRP A 14 0.55 -10.17 -26.53
N ASP A 15 0.89 -9.89 -25.27
CA ASP A 15 2.16 -10.25 -24.67
C ASP A 15 1.97 -11.28 -23.54
N VAL A 16 2.95 -12.14 -23.38
CA VAL A 16 3.08 -13.08 -22.25
C VAL A 16 4.46 -12.88 -21.63
N SER A 17 4.52 -12.84 -20.30
CA SER A 17 5.78 -12.76 -19.57
C SER A 17 5.87 -13.84 -18.49
N LEU A 18 7.09 -14.34 -18.32
CA LEU A 18 7.46 -15.30 -17.28
C LEU A 18 8.59 -14.72 -16.47
N SER A 19 8.55 -14.87 -15.16
CA SER A 19 9.67 -14.51 -14.29
C SER A 19 9.88 -15.52 -13.18
N ALA A 20 11.12 -15.63 -12.75
CA ALA A 20 11.54 -16.42 -11.60
C ALA A 20 12.58 -15.63 -10.80
N ASP A 21 12.37 -15.53 -9.50
CA ASP A 21 13.24 -14.83 -8.57
C ASP A 21 13.62 -15.73 -7.41
N TYR A 22 14.88 -15.68 -7.01
CA TYR A 22 15.37 -16.31 -5.79
C TYR A 22 15.91 -15.25 -4.84
N GLN A 23 15.48 -15.32 -3.58
CA GLN A 23 15.91 -14.42 -2.52
C GLN A 23 16.44 -15.23 -1.34
N PHE A 24 17.57 -14.81 -0.81
CA PHE A 24 18.13 -15.34 0.42
C PHE A 24 18.23 -14.21 1.45
N ASN A 25 17.60 -14.40 2.60
CA ASN A 25 17.60 -13.48 3.71
C ASN A 25 18.12 -14.17 4.96
N LEU A 26 18.92 -13.47 5.74
CA LEU A 26 19.37 -13.91 7.04
C LEU A 26 19.22 -12.79 8.04
N LEU A 27 18.97 -13.15 9.29
CA LEU A 27 18.93 -12.22 10.41
C LEU A 27 20.02 -12.61 11.42
N ASN A 28 20.90 -11.67 11.72
CA ASN A 28 21.94 -11.80 12.73
C ASN A 28 21.69 -10.81 13.86
N ALA A 29 21.89 -11.24 15.08
CA ALA A 29 21.83 -10.38 16.25
C ALA A 29 22.83 -10.88 17.30
N ASP A 30 23.45 -9.95 18.03
CA ASP A 30 24.28 -10.25 19.20
C ASP A 30 23.38 -10.31 20.45
N LEU A 31 22.54 -11.33 20.50
CA LEU A 31 21.59 -11.59 21.58
C LEU A 31 21.78 -13.00 22.09
N LYS A 32 21.65 -13.16 23.41
CA LYS A 32 21.71 -14.47 24.05
C LYS A 32 20.57 -15.36 23.49
N ASP A 33 20.89 -16.62 23.17
CA ASP A 33 19.97 -17.63 22.65
C ASP A 33 19.30 -17.26 21.31
N PHE A 34 19.95 -16.39 20.51
CA PHE A 34 19.45 -16.03 19.20
C PHE A 34 19.59 -17.19 18.19
N VAL A 35 18.55 -17.43 17.39
CA VAL A 35 18.42 -18.65 16.57
C VAL A 35 18.96 -18.51 15.14
N TYR A 36 19.52 -17.35 14.76
CA TYR A 36 20.15 -17.07 13.45
C TYR A 36 19.34 -17.56 12.25
N PRO A 37 18.11 -17.08 12.07
CA PRO A 37 17.21 -17.59 11.05
C PRO A 37 17.69 -17.23 9.64
N ARG A 38 17.48 -18.16 8.70
CA ARG A 38 17.77 -18.03 7.27
C ARG A 38 16.51 -18.36 6.49
N ARG A 39 16.16 -17.50 5.54
CA ARG A 39 14.99 -17.69 4.67
C ARG A 39 15.39 -17.80 3.21
N HIS A 40 14.90 -18.84 2.57
CA HIS A 40 14.95 -19.03 1.13
C HIS A 40 13.55 -18.75 0.57
N THR A 41 13.45 -17.82 -0.38
CA THR A 41 12.19 -17.51 -1.06
C THR A 41 12.39 -17.70 -2.56
N VAL A 42 11.52 -18.49 -3.19
CA VAL A 42 11.43 -18.61 -4.64
C VAL A 42 10.10 -18.04 -5.08
N LEU A 43 10.13 -17.15 -6.04
CA LEU A 43 8.97 -16.51 -6.66
C LEU A 43 8.95 -16.90 -8.13
N ALA A 44 7.84 -17.45 -8.62
CA ALA A 44 7.65 -17.74 -10.03
C ALA A 44 6.34 -17.12 -10.51
N ALA A 45 6.39 -16.27 -11.53
CA ALA A 45 5.20 -15.60 -12.04
C ALA A 45 5.01 -15.82 -13.54
N ALA A 46 3.74 -15.94 -13.92
CA ALA A 46 3.29 -15.87 -15.30
C ALA A 46 2.28 -14.73 -15.43
N ALA A 47 2.44 -13.89 -16.45
CA ALA A 47 1.53 -12.78 -16.71
C ALA A 47 1.20 -12.68 -18.20
N THR A 48 0.01 -12.20 -18.50
CA THR A 48 -0.45 -11.91 -19.86
C THR A 48 -1.02 -10.50 -19.92
N SER A 49 -0.74 -9.79 -21.02
CA SER A 49 -1.25 -8.43 -21.29
C SER A 49 -1.91 -8.41 -22.67
N LEU A 50 -3.14 -7.90 -22.71
CA LEU A 50 -3.95 -7.78 -23.90
C LEU A 50 -4.33 -6.32 -24.15
N HIS A 51 -4.09 -5.82 -25.38
CA HIS A 51 -4.36 -4.45 -25.80
C HIS A 51 -5.38 -4.46 -26.94
N LEU A 52 -6.64 -4.20 -26.66
CA LEU A 52 -7.75 -4.21 -27.60
C LEU A 52 -8.24 -2.77 -27.84
N GLY A 53 -7.49 -2.00 -28.65
CA GLY A 53 -7.81 -0.62 -28.95
C GLY A 53 -7.83 0.27 -27.71
N ARG A 54 -9.00 0.49 -27.14
CA ARG A 54 -9.21 1.34 -25.93
C ARG A 54 -9.28 0.55 -24.62
N VAL A 55 -9.22 -0.76 -24.69
CA VAL A 55 -9.23 -1.64 -23.52
C VAL A 55 -7.85 -2.26 -23.36
N LYS A 56 -7.30 -2.17 -22.15
CA LYS A 56 -6.09 -2.86 -21.74
C LYS A 56 -6.44 -3.80 -20.60
N MET A 57 -6.07 -5.06 -20.72
CA MET A 57 -6.26 -6.06 -19.67
C MET A 57 -4.94 -6.73 -19.35
N GLN A 58 -4.71 -7.01 -18.11
CA GLN A 58 -3.57 -7.78 -17.64
C GLN A 58 -4.04 -8.77 -16.59
N ALA A 59 -3.57 -10.00 -16.69
CA ALA A 59 -3.76 -11.01 -15.66
C ALA A 59 -2.40 -11.63 -15.33
N SER A 60 -2.18 -11.94 -14.06
CA SER A 60 -0.99 -12.66 -13.62
C SER A 60 -1.29 -13.60 -12.46
N ILE A 61 -0.45 -14.61 -12.34
CA ILE A 61 -0.43 -15.50 -11.19
C ILE A 61 1.01 -15.60 -10.69
N LEU A 62 1.19 -15.44 -9.37
CA LEU A 62 2.48 -15.57 -8.72
C LEU A 62 2.43 -16.75 -7.75
N ALA A 63 3.38 -17.69 -7.91
CA ALA A 63 3.68 -18.73 -6.94
C ALA A 63 4.81 -18.27 -6.03
N THR A 64 4.62 -18.37 -4.73
CA THR A 64 5.60 -18.00 -3.70
C THR A 64 5.92 -19.24 -2.86
N PHE A 65 7.20 -19.62 -2.82
CA PHE A 65 7.70 -20.70 -1.97
C PHE A 65 8.60 -20.08 -0.90
N VAL A 66 8.33 -20.39 0.36
CA VAL A 66 9.13 -19.89 1.49
C VAL A 66 9.58 -21.07 2.34
N HIS A 67 10.88 -21.12 2.62
CA HIS A 67 11.52 -22.10 3.48
C HIS A 67 12.44 -21.41 4.48
N ASP A 68 12.19 -21.61 5.77
CA ASP A 68 12.99 -21.06 6.87
C ASP A 68 13.82 -22.16 7.53
N ASN A 69 15.08 -21.83 7.82
CA ASN A 69 16.00 -22.64 8.61
C ASN A 69 16.50 -21.84 9.80
N VAL A 70 16.69 -22.49 10.94
CA VAL A 70 17.29 -21.92 12.16
C VAL A 70 18.50 -22.72 12.59
N ALA A 71 19.47 -22.07 13.23
CA ALA A 71 20.74 -22.69 13.60
C ALA A 71 20.69 -23.48 14.93
N SER A 72 19.56 -23.47 15.63
CA SER A 72 19.38 -24.16 16.91
C SER A 72 18.35 -25.30 16.80
N ASP A 73 18.26 -26.16 17.83
CA ASP A 73 17.25 -27.23 17.93
C ASP A 73 15.80 -26.73 18.04
N THR A 74 15.58 -25.41 17.92
CA THR A 74 14.24 -24.83 17.90
C THR A 74 13.57 -25.05 16.55
N THR A 75 12.26 -25.20 16.58
CA THR A 75 11.46 -25.42 15.37
C THR A 75 11.43 -24.15 14.49
N ALA A 76 11.81 -24.28 13.24
CA ALA A 76 11.62 -23.22 12.26
C ALA A 76 10.14 -23.04 11.91
N ALA A 77 9.76 -21.86 11.39
CA ALA A 77 8.42 -21.65 10.86
C ALA A 77 8.14 -22.60 9.69
N ALA A 78 6.89 -23.07 9.58
CA ALA A 78 6.50 -24.03 8.55
C ALA A 78 6.67 -23.48 7.15
N ASN A 79 7.15 -24.33 6.21
CA ASN A 79 7.22 -24.01 4.79
C ASN A 79 5.88 -23.58 4.23
N LYS A 80 5.88 -22.65 3.28
CA LYS A 80 4.68 -22.16 2.63
C LYS A 80 4.83 -22.15 1.11
N MET A 81 3.73 -22.51 0.46
CA MET A 81 3.55 -22.39 -0.99
C MET A 81 2.21 -21.73 -1.24
N GLU A 82 2.22 -20.56 -1.87
CA GLU A 82 1.01 -19.77 -2.10
C GLU A 82 0.90 -19.28 -3.53
N TRP A 83 -0.34 -19.22 -4.01
CA TRP A 83 -0.69 -18.71 -5.33
C TRP A 83 -1.49 -17.43 -5.19
N THR A 84 -0.98 -16.35 -5.79
CA THR A 84 -1.59 -15.04 -5.68
C THR A 84 -1.95 -14.49 -7.07
N PRO A 85 -3.24 -14.60 -7.48
CA PRO A 85 -3.72 -14.07 -8.74
C PRO A 85 -3.87 -12.54 -8.67
N THR A 86 -3.69 -11.88 -9.84
CA THR A 86 -3.97 -10.48 -10.07
C THR A 86 -4.67 -10.33 -11.42
N ALA A 87 -5.69 -9.49 -11.49
CA ALA A 87 -6.35 -9.10 -12.73
C ALA A 87 -6.57 -7.58 -12.73
N ILE A 88 -6.19 -6.92 -13.82
CA ILE A 88 -6.30 -5.47 -14.00
C ILE A 88 -6.96 -5.21 -15.34
N ALA A 89 -7.92 -4.31 -15.38
CA ALA A 89 -8.53 -3.80 -16.60
C ALA A 89 -8.52 -2.27 -16.60
N SER A 90 -8.28 -1.69 -17.76
CA SER A 90 -8.38 -0.25 -18.01
C SER A 90 -9.12 -0.01 -19.32
N TRP A 91 -10.06 0.92 -19.30
CA TRP A 91 -10.86 1.29 -20.46
C TRP A 91 -10.88 2.80 -20.62
N GLN A 92 -10.57 3.26 -21.85
CA GLN A 92 -10.69 4.65 -22.27
C GLN A 92 -12.01 4.80 -23.07
N PRO A 93 -13.14 5.24 -22.47
CA PRO A 93 -14.45 5.29 -23.15
C PRO A 93 -14.45 6.28 -24.32
N PHE A 94 -13.71 7.39 -24.22
CA PHE A 94 -13.71 8.47 -25.22
C PHE A 94 -12.31 8.67 -25.84
N ARG A 95 -12.22 8.71 -27.19
CA ARG A 95 -10.94 8.94 -27.86
C ARG A 95 -10.41 10.38 -27.68
N GLN A 96 -11.32 11.34 -27.51
CA GLN A 96 -10.99 12.77 -27.45
C GLN A 96 -10.69 13.26 -26.02
N HIS A 97 -10.93 12.42 -25.03
CA HIS A 97 -10.74 12.74 -23.64
C HIS A 97 -9.79 11.74 -23.00
N ASP A 98 -8.85 12.24 -22.25
CA ASP A 98 -7.96 11.42 -21.42
C ASP A 98 -8.68 11.01 -20.14
N LEU A 99 -9.72 10.18 -20.32
CA LEU A 99 -10.55 9.58 -19.27
C LEU A 99 -10.33 8.09 -19.29
N HIS A 100 -9.85 7.54 -18.15
CA HIS A 100 -9.64 6.12 -17.98
C HIS A 100 -10.46 5.60 -16.80
N LEU A 101 -11.24 4.56 -17.02
CA LEU A 101 -11.84 3.74 -15.99
C LEU A 101 -10.90 2.55 -15.74
N ARG A 102 -10.65 2.26 -14.47
CA ARG A 102 -9.76 1.17 -14.04
C ARG A 102 -10.48 0.29 -13.04
N ALA A 103 -10.21 -1.00 -13.11
CA ALA A 103 -10.64 -1.93 -12.08
C ALA A 103 -9.52 -2.94 -11.87
N PHE A 104 -9.29 -3.37 -10.62
CA PHE A 104 -8.42 -4.48 -10.36
C PHE A 104 -8.91 -5.35 -9.20
N TYR A 105 -8.54 -6.61 -9.30
CA TYR A 105 -8.54 -7.57 -8.21
C TYR A 105 -7.12 -8.07 -8.01
N LYS A 106 -6.69 -8.16 -6.74
CA LYS A 106 -5.39 -8.70 -6.38
C LYS A 106 -5.48 -9.46 -5.07
N ARG A 107 -5.00 -10.70 -5.07
CA ARG A 107 -4.70 -11.41 -3.82
C ARG A 107 -3.22 -11.22 -3.47
N ILE A 108 -2.95 -10.86 -2.21
CA ILE A 108 -1.61 -10.67 -1.67
C ILE A 108 -1.38 -11.70 -0.58
N PHE A 109 -0.19 -12.28 -0.57
CA PHE A 109 0.33 -13.11 0.50
C PHE A 109 1.53 -12.41 1.10
N ARG A 110 1.59 -12.33 2.42
CA ARG A 110 2.74 -11.79 3.15
C ARG A 110 3.16 -12.78 4.24
N MET A 111 4.35 -13.36 4.07
CA MET A 111 4.99 -14.13 5.14
C MET A 111 5.43 -13.18 6.27
N PRO A 112 5.24 -13.52 7.55
CA PRO A 112 5.85 -12.76 8.64
C PRO A 112 7.36 -12.58 8.40
N THR A 113 7.90 -11.41 8.70
CA THR A 113 9.32 -11.15 8.55
C THR A 113 10.13 -11.99 9.55
N LEU A 114 11.43 -12.13 9.31
CA LEU A 114 12.30 -12.82 10.28
C LEU A 114 12.28 -12.12 11.65
N ASN A 115 12.14 -10.79 11.69
CA ASN A 115 11.98 -10.04 12.93
C ASN A 115 10.65 -10.37 13.63
N ASP A 116 9.55 -10.44 12.88
CA ASP A 116 8.23 -10.77 13.45
C ASP A 116 8.23 -12.15 14.11
N LEU A 117 8.98 -13.11 13.55
CA LEU A 117 9.02 -14.48 14.04
C LEU A 117 10.09 -14.71 15.13
N TYR A 118 11.30 -14.21 14.92
CA TYR A 118 12.49 -14.69 15.65
C TYR A 118 13.17 -13.61 16.50
N TYR A 119 12.76 -12.35 16.45
CA TYR A 119 13.39 -11.35 17.30
C TYR A 119 13.05 -11.60 18.78
N THR A 120 14.08 -11.82 19.59
CA THR A 120 13.99 -12.41 20.95
C THR A 120 13.00 -11.72 21.89
N PHE A 121 12.79 -10.41 21.74
CA PHE A 121 11.95 -9.64 22.68
C PHE A 121 10.50 -9.45 22.24
N ILE A 122 10.21 -9.48 20.94
CA ILE A 122 8.89 -9.20 20.38
C ILE A 122 8.40 -10.26 19.39
N GLY A 123 9.31 -11.09 18.89
CA GLY A 123 9.01 -12.11 17.89
C GLY A 123 8.03 -13.16 18.40
N ASN A 124 7.23 -13.68 17.48
CA ASN A 124 6.27 -14.74 17.75
C ASN A 124 6.30 -15.78 16.62
N ILE A 125 6.90 -16.94 16.89
CA ILE A 125 7.06 -18.03 15.92
C ILE A 125 5.72 -18.64 15.48
N ASN A 126 4.62 -18.42 16.23
CA ASN A 126 3.29 -18.95 15.95
C ASN A 126 2.50 -18.06 14.97
N LEU A 127 3.09 -16.99 14.45
CA LEU A 127 2.43 -16.14 13.48
C LEU A 127 2.06 -16.89 12.21
N LYS A 128 0.83 -16.67 11.78
CA LYS A 128 0.32 -17.14 10.49
C LYS A 128 0.62 -16.09 9.41
N PRO A 129 0.80 -16.51 8.15
CA PRO A 129 0.87 -15.58 7.04
C PRO A 129 -0.38 -14.72 6.92
N GLU A 130 -0.20 -13.49 6.49
CA GLU A 130 -1.27 -12.53 6.20
C GLU A 130 -1.71 -12.69 4.74
N TYR A 131 -3.02 -12.70 4.50
CA TYR A 131 -3.62 -12.70 3.17
C TYR A 131 -4.48 -11.47 3.00
N THR A 132 -4.40 -10.84 1.85
CA THR A 132 -5.23 -9.68 1.52
C THR A 132 -5.89 -9.88 0.16
N ASN A 133 -7.22 -9.82 0.09
CA ASN A 133 -7.97 -9.68 -1.14
C ASN A 133 -8.29 -8.19 -1.33
N GLN A 134 -7.84 -7.62 -2.44
CA GLN A 134 -8.03 -6.22 -2.78
C GLN A 134 -8.93 -6.09 -4.00
N TYR A 135 -9.94 -5.25 -3.89
CA TYR A 135 -10.84 -4.86 -4.97
C TYR A 135 -10.79 -3.34 -5.10
N ASN A 136 -10.59 -2.84 -6.30
CA ASN A 136 -10.52 -1.42 -6.57
C ASN A 136 -11.22 -1.08 -7.88
N ILE A 137 -11.94 0.05 -7.89
CA ILE A 137 -12.46 0.68 -9.08
C ILE A 137 -12.04 2.14 -9.03
N GLY A 138 -11.41 2.61 -10.11
CA GLY A 138 -10.86 3.96 -10.17
C GLY A 138 -11.17 4.65 -11.50
N ILE A 139 -11.14 5.96 -11.44
CA ILE A 139 -11.24 6.88 -12.58
C ILE A 139 -10.04 7.81 -12.58
N THR A 140 -9.46 8.03 -13.75
CA THR A 140 -8.43 9.05 -13.97
C THR A 140 -8.88 9.94 -15.12
N TYR A 141 -8.74 11.24 -14.93
CA TYR A 141 -9.06 12.24 -15.95
C TYR A 141 -7.93 13.24 -16.05
N GLY A 142 -7.40 13.43 -17.28
CA GLY A 142 -6.41 14.43 -17.61
C GLY A 142 -6.93 15.39 -18.68
N LYS A 143 -6.57 16.67 -18.58
CA LYS A 143 -6.88 17.64 -19.63
C LYS A 143 -5.91 18.79 -19.65
N ASP A 144 -5.40 19.08 -20.86
CA ASP A 144 -4.62 20.27 -21.18
C ASP A 144 -5.50 21.35 -21.79
N PHE A 145 -5.29 22.62 -21.37
CA PHE A 145 -5.99 23.78 -21.86
C PHE A 145 -4.99 24.74 -22.52
N ARG A 146 -5.25 25.18 -23.75
CA ARG A 146 -4.27 25.95 -24.55
C ARG A 146 -4.38 27.48 -24.37
N HIS A 147 -5.55 28.01 -24.10
CA HIS A 147 -5.81 29.47 -24.14
C HIS A 147 -6.46 29.98 -22.83
N THR A 148 -6.25 29.28 -21.70
CA THR A 148 -6.78 29.67 -20.41
C THR A 148 -5.64 29.76 -19.39
N TRP A 149 -5.88 30.43 -18.29
CA TRP A 149 -4.95 30.50 -17.16
C TRP A 149 -4.77 29.16 -16.44
N LEU A 150 -5.75 28.25 -16.50
CA LEU A 150 -5.59 26.83 -16.13
C LEU A 150 -4.96 26.09 -17.32
N ARG A 151 -3.77 25.54 -17.15
CA ARG A 151 -3.01 24.85 -18.20
C ARG A 151 -3.22 23.36 -18.21
N HIS A 152 -3.30 22.78 -17.03
CA HIS A 152 -3.45 21.34 -16.88
C HIS A 152 -4.27 21.02 -15.66
N ILE A 153 -5.10 19.98 -15.75
CA ILE A 153 -5.77 19.32 -14.63
C ILE A 153 -5.60 17.82 -14.78
N GLU A 154 -5.23 17.16 -13.70
CA GLU A 154 -5.26 15.71 -13.55
C GLU A 154 -5.98 15.38 -12.26
N ALA A 155 -7.02 14.55 -12.37
CA ALA A 155 -7.84 14.10 -11.25
C ALA A 155 -7.91 12.57 -11.25
N GLN A 156 -7.75 11.98 -10.08
CA GLN A 156 -7.89 10.55 -9.86
C GLN A 156 -8.80 10.32 -8.67
N ALA A 157 -9.69 9.34 -8.77
CA ALA A 157 -10.48 8.86 -7.65
C ALA A 157 -10.54 7.33 -7.71
N ASP A 158 -10.30 6.68 -6.58
CA ASP A 158 -10.32 5.24 -6.40
C ASP A 158 -11.22 4.88 -5.23
N VAL A 159 -12.12 3.92 -5.42
CA VAL A 159 -12.92 3.29 -4.36
C VAL A 159 -12.42 1.87 -4.19
N TYR A 160 -12.15 1.47 -2.95
CA TYR A 160 -11.59 0.16 -2.69
C TYR A 160 -12.23 -0.55 -1.50
N TYR A 161 -12.17 -1.87 -1.56
CA TYR A 161 -12.49 -2.79 -0.48
C TYR A 161 -11.37 -3.81 -0.36
N ASN A 162 -10.78 -3.91 0.85
CA ASN A 162 -9.75 -4.89 1.15
C ASN A 162 -10.21 -5.75 2.32
N GLU A 163 -10.11 -7.05 2.15
CA GLU A 163 -10.32 -8.04 3.20
C GLU A 163 -8.97 -8.66 3.58
N VAL A 164 -8.57 -8.48 4.82
CA VAL A 164 -7.28 -8.96 5.34
C VAL A 164 -7.54 -10.05 6.36
N GLU A 165 -6.97 -11.23 6.12
CA GLU A 165 -6.98 -12.36 7.04
C GLU A 165 -5.63 -12.47 7.74
N ASN A 166 -5.64 -12.83 9.03
CA ASN A 166 -4.46 -12.97 9.87
C ASN A 166 -3.54 -11.74 9.87
N LYS A 167 -4.12 -10.53 9.88
CA LYS A 167 -3.34 -9.28 9.87
C LYS A 167 -2.32 -9.26 11.01
N ILE A 168 -1.05 -9.06 10.68
CA ILE A 168 0.03 -9.00 11.66
C ILE A 168 0.13 -7.58 12.20
N VAL A 169 0.02 -7.45 13.51
CA VAL A 169 0.14 -6.18 14.23
C VAL A 169 1.01 -6.33 15.47
N ALA A 170 1.70 -5.25 15.84
CA ALA A 170 2.39 -5.15 17.11
C ALA A 170 1.42 -4.67 18.18
N THR A 171 1.32 -5.36 19.29
CA THR A 171 0.49 -4.97 20.44
C THR A 171 1.31 -4.96 21.73
N PRO A 172 1.05 -4.02 22.66
CA PRO A 172 1.65 -4.07 23.97
C PRO A 172 1.14 -5.30 24.74
N THR A 173 2.03 -5.95 25.47
CA THR A 173 1.66 -7.02 26.41
C THR A 173 1.07 -6.43 27.69
N SER A 174 0.70 -7.27 28.67
CA SER A 174 0.27 -6.83 30.01
C SER A 174 1.30 -5.91 30.70
N ASN A 175 2.57 -6.06 30.38
CA ASN A 175 3.61 -5.08 30.69
C ASN A 175 3.71 -4.10 29.52
N PHE A 176 3.17 -2.89 29.65
CA PHE A 176 3.11 -1.86 28.60
C PHE A 176 4.47 -1.46 27.98
N PHE A 177 5.58 -1.85 28.58
CA PHE A 177 6.93 -1.66 28.05
C PHE A 177 7.38 -2.77 27.10
N ARG A 178 6.60 -3.87 27.00
CA ARG A 178 6.89 -4.98 26.09
C ARG A 178 5.81 -5.07 25.03
N TRP A 179 6.25 -5.23 23.79
CA TRP A 179 5.40 -5.45 22.64
C TRP A 179 5.52 -6.90 22.18
N THR A 180 4.52 -7.39 21.51
CA THR A 180 4.55 -8.69 20.83
C THR A 180 3.80 -8.61 19.52
N MET A 181 4.19 -9.48 18.57
CA MET A 181 3.51 -9.61 17.30
C MET A 181 2.36 -10.60 17.42
N VAL A 182 1.19 -10.22 16.95
CA VAL A 182 -0.01 -11.08 16.93
C VAL A 182 -0.70 -11.02 15.58
N ASN A 183 -1.49 -12.06 15.27
CA ASN A 183 -2.42 -11.99 14.15
C ASN A 183 -3.78 -11.51 14.65
N LEU A 184 -4.34 -10.49 14.02
CA LEU A 184 -5.77 -10.24 14.04
C LEU A 184 -6.42 -11.17 13.00
N GLY A 185 -7.58 -11.78 13.34
CA GLY A 185 -8.21 -12.77 12.48
C GLY A 185 -8.68 -12.17 11.15
N LYS A 186 -9.58 -11.18 11.22
CA LYS A 186 -10.17 -10.53 10.04
C LYS A 186 -10.21 -9.02 10.20
N VAL A 187 -9.68 -8.31 9.19
CA VAL A 187 -9.76 -6.85 9.09
C VAL A 187 -10.40 -6.49 7.75
N GLU A 188 -11.41 -5.62 7.77
CA GLU A 188 -11.99 -5.05 6.56
C GLU A 188 -11.58 -3.59 6.44
N ILE A 189 -11.19 -3.19 5.23
CA ILE A 189 -10.77 -1.83 4.91
C ILE A 189 -11.59 -1.36 3.73
N ARG A 190 -12.38 -0.30 3.92
CA ARG A 190 -13.19 0.34 2.88
C ARG A 190 -12.73 1.77 2.75
N GLY A 191 -12.52 2.24 1.54
CA GLY A 191 -12.00 3.58 1.40
C GLY A 191 -12.20 4.21 0.04
N ILE A 192 -11.89 5.50 0.02
CA ILE A 192 -11.88 6.35 -1.17
C ILE A 192 -10.60 7.16 -1.11
N ASP A 193 -9.80 7.09 -2.17
CA ASP A 193 -8.64 7.93 -2.39
C ASP A 193 -8.93 8.91 -3.52
N VAL A 194 -8.63 10.19 -3.30
CA VAL A 194 -8.76 11.25 -4.30
C VAL A 194 -7.43 11.98 -4.42
N ALA A 195 -6.97 12.16 -5.65
CA ALA A 195 -5.80 12.97 -5.97
C ALA A 195 -6.17 14.00 -7.02
N LEU A 196 -5.70 15.23 -6.85
CA LEU A 196 -5.89 16.33 -7.79
C LEU A 196 -4.56 17.06 -7.99
N GLN A 197 -4.18 17.21 -9.23
CA GLN A 197 -3.05 18.09 -9.63
C GLN A 197 -3.55 19.12 -10.62
N THR A 198 -3.14 20.38 -10.44
CA THR A 198 -3.44 21.44 -11.41
C THR A 198 -2.22 22.31 -11.66
N ASN A 199 -2.08 22.77 -12.90
CA ASN A 199 -1.06 23.73 -13.30
C ASN A 199 -1.75 24.96 -13.87
N TRP A 200 -1.41 26.11 -13.31
CA TRP A 200 -1.98 27.40 -13.64
C TRP A 200 -0.89 28.34 -14.17
N GLN A 201 -1.21 29.14 -15.14
CA GLN A 201 -0.34 30.19 -15.67
C GLN A 201 -1.15 31.48 -15.85
N PRO A 202 -1.43 32.22 -14.75
CA PRO A 202 -2.24 33.45 -14.80
C PRO A 202 -1.56 34.56 -15.58
N ALA A 203 -0.21 34.59 -15.60
CA ALA A 203 0.60 35.54 -16.38
C ALA A 203 1.81 34.83 -16.99
N GLN A 204 2.52 35.51 -17.93
CA GLN A 204 3.65 34.92 -18.63
C GLN A 204 4.75 34.43 -17.68
N ASP A 205 5.05 35.18 -16.64
CA ASP A 205 6.13 34.89 -15.66
C ASP A 205 5.60 34.33 -14.33
N LEU A 206 4.33 33.93 -14.27
CA LEU A 206 3.70 33.42 -13.05
C LEU A 206 3.11 32.03 -13.32
N THR A 207 3.62 31.03 -12.61
CA THR A 207 3.07 29.67 -12.62
C THR A 207 2.70 29.24 -11.20
N LEU A 208 1.60 28.52 -11.08
CA LEU A 208 1.14 27.94 -9.84
C LEU A 208 0.85 26.45 -10.09
N THR A 209 1.45 25.59 -9.30
CA THR A 209 1.16 24.14 -9.29
C THR A 209 0.55 23.77 -7.96
N THR A 210 -0.60 23.09 -8.01
CA THR A 210 -1.22 22.54 -6.80
C THR A 210 -1.29 21.02 -6.88
N ARG A 211 -1.06 20.36 -5.74
CA ARG A 211 -1.26 18.92 -5.57
C ARG A 211 -2.03 18.71 -4.29
N MET A 212 -3.09 17.93 -4.36
CA MET A 212 -3.94 17.60 -3.22
C MET A 212 -4.21 16.10 -3.22
N ASN A 213 -4.09 15.48 -2.05
CA ASN A 213 -4.47 14.10 -1.83
C ASN A 213 -5.38 14.02 -0.62
N TYR A 214 -6.40 13.20 -0.71
CA TYR A 214 -7.30 12.93 0.39
C TYR A 214 -7.63 11.45 0.42
N THR A 215 -7.57 10.84 1.61
CA THR A 215 -7.93 9.46 1.87
C THR A 215 -9.00 9.41 2.94
N TYR A 216 -10.12 8.77 2.63
CA TYR A 216 -11.05 8.22 3.60
C TYR A 216 -10.83 6.71 3.66
N GLN A 217 -10.43 6.19 4.82
CA GLN A 217 -10.09 4.78 4.98
C GLN A 217 -10.70 4.24 6.28
N LYS A 218 -11.78 3.50 6.17
CA LYS A 218 -12.41 2.84 7.32
C LYS A 218 -11.84 1.42 7.48
N ALA A 219 -10.79 1.30 8.32
CA ALA A 219 -10.16 0.03 8.68
C ALA A 219 -10.71 -0.46 10.01
N GLN A 220 -11.34 -1.63 10.04
CA GLN A 220 -12.06 -2.17 11.20
C GLN A 220 -11.71 -3.63 11.46
N ASP A 221 -11.70 -4.00 12.74
CA ASP A 221 -11.48 -5.36 13.20
C ASP A 221 -12.80 -6.15 13.27
N PHE A 222 -12.90 -7.22 12.50
CA PHE A 222 -14.01 -8.16 12.50
C PHE A 222 -13.60 -9.57 12.92
N THR A 223 -12.58 -9.69 13.78
CA THR A 223 -11.99 -10.96 14.19
C THR A 223 -12.94 -11.80 15.02
N ASP A 224 -13.54 -11.24 16.07
CA ASP A 224 -14.35 -11.96 17.02
C ASP A 224 -15.61 -11.17 17.43
N PRO A 225 -16.81 -11.61 16.98
CA PRO A 225 -18.07 -10.93 17.30
C PRO A 225 -18.39 -10.83 18.79
N SER A 226 -17.77 -11.67 19.63
CA SER A 226 -17.99 -11.65 21.08
C SER A 226 -17.23 -10.54 21.81
N LYS A 227 -16.29 -9.88 21.15
CA LYS A 227 -15.46 -8.83 21.74
C LYS A 227 -16.10 -7.46 21.63
N LEU A 228 -15.91 -6.63 22.66
CA LEU A 228 -16.43 -5.25 22.70
C LEU A 228 -15.86 -4.35 21.59
N TYR A 229 -14.68 -4.67 21.06
CA TYR A 229 -14.02 -3.94 19.99
C TYR A 229 -14.33 -4.48 18.57
N TYR A 230 -15.26 -5.44 18.44
CA TYR A 230 -15.73 -5.91 17.14
C TYR A 230 -16.28 -4.76 16.31
N GLY A 231 -15.77 -4.59 15.08
CA GLY A 231 -16.06 -3.44 14.25
C GLY A 231 -15.32 -2.15 14.65
N GLY A 232 -14.44 -2.23 15.67
CA GLY A 232 -13.61 -1.11 16.10
C GLY A 232 -12.52 -0.73 15.10
N GLN A 233 -12.01 0.49 15.24
CA GLN A 233 -10.93 1.03 14.41
C GLN A 233 -9.61 0.32 14.70
N ILE A 234 -8.87 -0.02 13.65
CA ILE A 234 -7.52 -0.54 13.79
C ILE A 234 -6.62 0.52 14.41
N PRO A 235 -5.77 0.16 15.41
CA PRO A 235 -4.88 1.10 16.07
C PRO A 235 -3.99 1.88 15.09
N TYR A 236 -3.81 3.18 15.38
CA TYR A 236 -2.98 4.13 14.63
C TYR A 236 -3.37 4.39 13.18
N ILE A 237 -4.48 3.83 12.68
CA ILE A 237 -4.97 4.08 11.32
C ILE A 237 -6.11 5.11 11.37
N PRO A 238 -5.88 6.37 10.97
CA PRO A 238 -6.93 7.38 10.92
C PRO A 238 -7.92 7.08 9.81
N TRP A 239 -9.20 7.46 10.01
CA TRP A 239 -10.19 7.33 8.94
C TRP A 239 -10.06 8.43 7.89
N HIS A 240 -9.55 9.59 8.27
CA HIS A 240 -9.35 10.72 7.39
C HIS A 240 -7.89 11.15 7.41
N SER A 241 -7.29 11.30 6.25
CA SER A 241 -5.97 11.90 6.08
C SER A 241 -5.90 12.66 4.77
N GLY A 242 -4.98 13.60 4.69
CA GLY A 242 -4.81 14.35 3.46
C GLY A 242 -3.54 15.19 3.46
N SER A 243 -3.16 15.61 2.27
CA SER A 243 -2.05 16.53 2.06
C SER A 243 -2.38 17.50 0.94
N ALA A 244 -1.85 18.70 1.04
CA ALA A 244 -1.89 19.70 -0.01
C ALA A 244 -0.51 20.34 -0.18
N ALA A 245 -0.10 20.57 -1.42
CA ALA A 245 1.10 21.31 -1.74
C ALA A 245 0.79 22.34 -2.82
N VAL A 246 1.32 23.54 -2.64
CA VAL A 246 1.20 24.67 -3.57
C VAL A 246 2.58 25.21 -3.86
N ASN A 247 2.97 25.26 -5.12
CA ASN A 247 4.23 25.86 -5.58
C ASN A 247 3.91 27.01 -6.51
N LEU A 248 4.41 28.19 -6.16
CA LEU A 248 4.31 29.43 -6.91
C LEU A 248 5.69 29.81 -7.44
N ASN A 249 5.82 29.97 -8.74
CA ASN A 249 7.01 30.52 -9.38
C ASN A 249 6.65 31.86 -10.04
N TRP A 250 7.34 32.92 -9.64
CA TRP A 250 7.17 34.25 -10.18
C TRP A 250 8.53 34.87 -10.49
N LYS A 251 8.86 34.96 -11.77
CA LYS A 251 10.19 35.44 -12.25
C LYS A 251 11.32 34.62 -11.58
N GLN A 252 12.10 35.26 -10.71
CA GLN A 252 13.21 34.66 -9.95
C GLN A 252 12.78 34.14 -8.56
N TRP A 253 11.51 34.32 -8.17
CA TRP A 253 11.00 33.92 -6.86
C TRP A 253 10.26 32.58 -6.97
N GLU A 254 10.53 31.74 -5.99
CA GLU A 254 9.78 30.50 -5.78
C GLU A 254 9.24 30.50 -4.35
N ALA A 255 7.96 30.25 -4.18
CA ALA A 255 7.30 30.06 -2.89
C ALA A 255 6.60 28.73 -2.88
N SER A 256 6.80 27.96 -1.81
CA SER A 256 6.18 26.66 -1.62
C SER A 256 5.47 26.60 -0.29
N TYR A 257 4.27 26.04 -0.27
CA TYR A 257 3.49 25.74 0.92
C TYR A 257 3.09 24.28 0.90
N SER A 258 3.28 23.57 2.00
CA SER A 258 2.77 22.22 2.17
C SER A 258 1.96 22.11 3.46
N PHE A 259 0.94 21.25 3.39
CA PHE A 259 0.02 20.96 4.50
C PHE A 259 -0.22 19.45 4.56
N ILE A 260 -0.15 18.88 5.78
CA ILE A 260 -0.49 17.49 6.06
C ILE A 260 -1.50 17.47 7.20
N TYR A 261 -2.53 16.65 7.03
CA TYR A 261 -3.55 16.39 8.03
C TYR A 261 -3.66 14.88 8.30
N THR A 262 -3.69 14.53 9.58
CA THR A 262 -3.95 13.17 10.06
C THR A 262 -5.10 13.22 11.04
N GLY A 263 -6.19 12.53 10.74
CA GLY A 263 -7.42 12.52 11.54
C GLY A 263 -7.27 11.78 12.87
N GLU A 264 -8.37 11.77 13.59
CA GLU A 264 -8.48 11.06 14.87
C GLU A 264 -8.25 9.56 14.69
N ARG A 265 -7.71 8.93 15.74
CA ARG A 265 -7.42 7.50 15.79
C ARG A 265 -7.30 7.01 17.22
N TYR A 266 -7.27 5.71 17.40
CA TYR A 266 -6.99 5.10 18.69
C TYR A 266 -5.59 4.49 18.71
N SER A 267 -4.95 4.50 19.88
CA SER A 267 -3.65 3.82 20.10
C SER A 267 -3.78 2.35 20.54
N SER A 268 -5.01 1.90 20.79
CA SER A 268 -5.31 0.53 21.23
C SER A 268 -6.52 -0.02 20.47
N GLN A 269 -6.53 -1.35 20.29
CA GLN A 269 -7.62 -2.09 19.66
C GLN A 269 -8.98 -1.92 20.37
N ALA A 270 -8.97 -1.70 21.67
CA ALA A 270 -10.21 -1.55 22.47
C ALA A 270 -10.98 -0.27 22.16
N ASN A 271 -10.40 0.69 21.45
CA ASN A 271 -11.00 1.98 21.09
C ASN A 271 -11.63 2.74 22.31
N LEU A 272 -10.99 2.65 23.47
CA LEU A 272 -11.45 3.32 24.67
C LEU A 272 -11.12 4.83 24.63
N PRO A 273 -11.91 5.71 25.27
CA PRO A 273 -11.65 7.14 25.32
C PRO A 273 -10.23 7.51 25.79
N VAL A 274 -9.64 6.74 26.72
CA VAL A 274 -8.27 6.95 27.22
C VAL A 274 -7.21 6.71 26.14
N ASN A 275 -7.53 5.95 25.09
CA ASN A 275 -6.65 5.62 23.98
C ASN A 275 -6.91 6.48 22.73
N TYR A 276 -7.84 7.43 22.83
CA TYR A 276 -8.17 8.33 21.74
C TYR A 276 -7.05 9.36 21.52
N GLN A 277 -6.66 9.52 20.25
CA GLN A 277 -5.67 10.48 19.82
C GLN A 277 -6.34 11.55 18.94
N LEU A 278 -6.19 12.78 19.33
CA LEU A 278 -6.68 13.96 18.59
C LEU A 278 -6.08 14.00 17.18
N PRO A 279 -6.80 14.55 16.20
CA PRO A 279 -6.22 14.85 14.90
C PRO A 279 -5.10 15.88 15.03
N TRP A 280 -4.18 15.86 14.10
CA TRP A 280 -3.07 16.81 14.03
C TRP A 280 -2.81 17.23 12.58
N TYR A 281 -2.17 18.36 12.44
CA TYR A 281 -1.71 18.85 11.14
C TYR A 281 -0.36 19.56 11.27
N THR A 282 0.36 19.61 10.15
CA THR A 282 1.57 20.41 10.00
C THR A 282 1.49 21.26 8.75
N SER A 283 2.16 22.40 8.79
CA SER A 283 2.28 23.33 7.67
C SER A 283 3.72 23.79 7.55
N ASP A 284 4.27 23.73 6.34
CA ASP A 284 5.61 24.20 6.01
C ASP A 284 5.51 25.26 4.91
N PHE A 285 6.30 26.30 5.05
CA PHE A 285 6.38 27.39 4.09
C PHE A 285 7.84 27.70 3.77
N SER A 286 8.16 27.82 2.51
CA SER A 286 9.49 28.23 2.04
C SER A 286 9.41 29.25 0.93
N VAL A 287 10.39 30.17 0.91
CA VAL A 287 10.58 31.13 -0.16
C VAL A 287 12.05 31.12 -0.56
N SER A 288 12.32 31.06 -1.85
CA SER A 288 13.65 31.18 -2.42
C SER A 288 13.68 32.19 -3.56
N ARG A 289 14.87 32.71 -3.84
CA ARG A 289 15.15 33.57 -4.99
C ARG A 289 16.40 33.10 -5.67
N ASN A 290 16.30 32.84 -6.98
CA ASN A 290 17.41 32.50 -7.87
C ASN A 290 18.00 33.74 -8.51
#